data_cdf04682860cefcd20588d447fb3dbbc
#
_entry.id   cdf04682860cefcd20588d447fb3dbbc
#
_cell.length_a   1.000
_cell.length_b   1.000
_cell.length_c   1.000
_cell.angle_alpha   90.00
_cell.angle_beta   90.00
_cell.angle_gamma   90.00
#
_symmetry.space_group_name_H-M   'P 1'
#
loop_
_entity.id
_entity.type
_entity.pdbx_description
1 polymer ?
#
loop_
_entity_poly.entity_id
_entity_poly.type
_entity_poly.pdbx_seq_one_letter_code
_entity_poly.pdbx_strand_id
1 'polypeptide(L)'
;MEATEILDKARAGGDLPEGWVVLPLLRNKVRLGILGWICGVIIGFGFFILMIPYMIPHNYLYGPIPALTSTLLLAMVLFIGIGSIWQIIVDTRRLLGADKHMIVLTPDEFVMQDGEKIIHVPMICIRHVTARGIIPLDRTPPRGAVVSNMPHVGDNLSGFLFGRGFIPTVSQWRIRRRAKHTPSTLGFIDSRTGSEVIIKDYNLYGDPKTIATLMQDYTSSVSQI
;
A
#
# COMPACT_ATOMS: atom_id res chain seq x y z
N MET A 1 -1.06 -18.08 -22.15
CA MET A 1 -1.02 -19.15 -21.11
C MET A 1 -2.10 -18.88 -20.09
N GLU A 2 -2.59 -19.90 -19.37
CA GLU A 2 -3.51 -19.61 -18.26
C GLU A 2 -2.73 -19.04 -17.05
N ALA A 3 -3.37 -18.12 -16.32
CA ALA A 3 -2.73 -17.48 -15.16
C ALA A 3 -2.23 -18.49 -14.10
N THR A 4 -2.99 -19.57 -13.90
CA THR A 4 -2.64 -20.67 -13.00
C THR A 4 -1.38 -21.40 -13.42
N GLU A 5 -1.22 -21.66 -14.72
CA GLU A 5 -0.04 -22.32 -15.27
C GLU A 5 1.24 -21.48 -15.09
N ILE A 6 1.13 -20.16 -15.29
CA ILE A 6 2.24 -19.23 -15.05
C ILE A 6 2.65 -19.23 -13.58
N LEU A 7 1.66 -19.17 -12.68
CA LEU A 7 1.91 -19.18 -11.24
C LEU A 7 2.53 -20.50 -10.77
N ASP A 8 2.08 -21.62 -11.30
CA ASP A 8 2.62 -22.94 -10.91
C ASP A 8 4.04 -23.14 -11.43
N LYS A 9 4.36 -22.70 -12.65
CA LYS A 9 5.74 -22.66 -13.16
C LYS A 9 6.64 -21.76 -12.31
N ALA A 10 6.14 -20.58 -11.91
CA ALA A 10 6.89 -19.65 -11.06
C ALA A 10 7.15 -20.23 -9.66
N ARG A 11 6.23 -21.04 -9.11
CA ARG A 11 6.39 -21.71 -7.82
C ARG A 11 7.35 -22.89 -7.88
N ALA A 12 7.37 -23.61 -8.99
CA ALA A 12 8.23 -24.76 -9.16
C ALA A 12 9.73 -24.43 -9.05
N GLY A 13 10.11 -23.15 -9.24
CA GLY A 13 11.48 -22.66 -8.99
C GLY A 13 12.55 -23.28 -9.90
N GLY A 14 12.14 -23.90 -11.01
CA GLY A 14 13.03 -24.44 -12.02
C GLY A 14 13.60 -23.36 -12.95
N ASP A 15 14.20 -23.78 -14.08
CA ASP A 15 14.65 -22.87 -15.12
C ASP A 15 13.45 -22.09 -15.68
N LEU A 16 13.37 -20.81 -15.27
CA LEU A 16 12.33 -19.91 -15.77
C LEU A 16 12.66 -19.50 -17.21
N PRO A 17 11.66 -19.40 -18.10
CA PRO A 17 11.87 -18.91 -19.44
C PRO A 17 12.54 -17.52 -19.43
N GLU A 18 13.30 -17.21 -20.48
CA GLU A 18 13.94 -15.91 -20.63
C GLU A 18 12.91 -14.77 -20.53
N GLY A 19 13.26 -13.72 -19.79
CA GLY A 19 12.41 -12.55 -19.58
C GLY A 19 11.34 -12.71 -18.49
N TRP A 20 11.29 -13.84 -17.78
CA TRP A 20 10.38 -13.98 -16.65
C TRP A 20 11.00 -13.36 -15.38
N VAL A 21 10.24 -12.52 -14.71
CA VAL A 21 10.62 -11.92 -13.42
C VAL A 21 9.61 -12.32 -12.38
N VAL A 22 10.04 -13.11 -11.40
CA VAL A 22 9.20 -13.56 -10.29
C VAL A 22 9.53 -12.74 -9.05
N LEU A 23 8.53 -12.11 -8.49
CA LEU A 23 8.63 -11.25 -7.32
C LEU A 23 7.83 -11.88 -6.16
N PRO A 24 8.49 -12.66 -5.32
CA PRO A 24 7.84 -13.27 -4.16
C PRO A 24 7.62 -12.23 -3.05
N LEU A 25 6.72 -12.55 -2.14
CA LEU A 25 6.50 -11.77 -0.93
C LEU A 25 7.79 -11.66 -0.10
N LEU A 26 8.19 -10.43 0.23
CA LEU A 26 9.35 -10.16 1.08
C LEU A 26 9.02 -10.45 2.55
N ARG A 27 9.14 -11.72 2.96
CA ARG A 27 8.80 -12.21 4.31
C ARG A 27 9.41 -11.37 5.43
N ASN A 28 10.64 -10.87 5.24
CA ASN A 28 11.32 -10.05 6.25
C ASN A 28 10.65 -8.70 6.45
N LYS A 29 10.11 -8.09 5.40
CA LYS A 29 9.36 -6.82 5.54
C LYS A 29 8.05 -7.03 6.29
N VAL A 30 7.34 -8.12 6.01
CA VAL A 30 6.10 -8.47 6.72
C VAL A 30 6.39 -8.74 8.20
N ARG A 31 7.46 -9.50 8.52
CA ARG A 31 7.88 -9.74 9.90
C ARG A 31 8.21 -8.45 10.64
N LEU A 32 8.93 -7.53 9.99
CA LEU A 32 9.24 -6.22 10.57
C LEU A 32 7.96 -5.40 10.81
N GLY A 33 6.99 -5.48 9.89
CA GLY A 33 5.68 -4.87 10.06
C GLY A 33 4.95 -5.41 11.29
N ILE A 34 4.90 -6.74 11.46
CA ILE A 34 4.31 -7.39 12.64
C ILE A 34 4.98 -6.91 13.93
N LEU A 35 6.31 -6.80 13.96
CA LEU A 35 7.03 -6.29 15.11
C LEU A 35 6.62 -4.85 15.45
N GLY A 36 6.46 -4.01 14.45
CA GLY A 36 5.94 -2.64 14.62
C GLY A 36 4.53 -2.61 15.21
N TRP A 37 3.64 -3.51 14.76
CA TRP A 37 2.28 -3.61 15.29
C TRP A 37 2.25 -4.16 16.71
N ILE A 38 3.16 -5.08 17.09
CA ILE A 38 3.31 -5.52 18.48
C ILE A 38 3.65 -4.33 19.40
N CYS A 39 4.57 -3.47 18.96
CA CYS A 39 4.83 -2.21 19.69
C CYS A 39 3.57 -1.34 19.78
N GLY A 40 2.78 -1.26 18.71
CA GLY A 40 1.50 -0.56 18.70
C GLY A 40 0.50 -1.10 19.73
N VAL A 41 0.42 -2.42 19.89
CA VAL A 41 -0.40 -3.08 20.91
C VAL A 41 0.08 -2.69 22.32
N ILE A 42 1.38 -2.81 22.57
CA ILE A 42 1.97 -2.49 23.89
C ILE A 42 1.73 -1.02 24.24
N ILE A 43 1.96 -0.12 23.30
CA ILE A 43 1.73 1.32 23.49
C ILE A 43 0.24 1.58 23.70
N GLY A 44 -0.64 1.07 22.82
CA GLY A 44 -2.08 1.31 22.90
C GLY A 44 -2.69 0.82 24.21
N PHE A 45 -2.51 -0.45 24.55
CA PHE A 45 -3.07 -1.00 25.79
C PHE A 45 -2.32 -0.53 27.02
N GLY A 46 -0.99 -0.39 26.96
CA GLY A 46 -0.19 0.10 28.07
C GLY A 46 -0.59 1.52 28.47
N PHE A 47 -0.68 2.45 27.51
CA PHE A 47 -1.17 3.80 27.75
C PHE A 47 -2.61 3.82 28.25
N PHE A 48 -3.48 3.01 27.66
CA PHE A 48 -4.87 2.91 28.09
C PHE A 48 -4.97 2.53 29.56
N ILE A 49 -4.30 1.46 29.98
CA ILE A 49 -4.32 0.98 31.36
C ILE A 49 -3.71 2.00 32.33
N LEU A 50 -2.60 2.62 31.92
CA LEU A 50 -1.93 3.61 32.80
C LEU A 50 -2.72 4.91 32.94
N MET A 51 -3.44 5.33 31.89
CA MET A 51 -4.19 6.60 31.93
C MET A 51 -5.53 6.50 32.66
N ILE A 52 -6.15 5.32 32.71
CA ILE A 52 -7.44 5.13 33.41
C ILE A 52 -7.41 5.66 34.85
N PRO A 53 -6.49 5.23 35.74
CA PRO A 53 -6.51 5.63 37.13
C PRO A 53 -6.23 7.14 37.37
N TYR A 54 -5.57 7.78 36.38
CA TYR A 54 -5.28 9.21 36.48
C TYR A 54 -6.39 10.07 35.88
N MET A 55 -6.92 9.68 34.71
CA MET A 55 -7.87 10.50 33.97
C MET A 55 -9.30 10.38 34.48
N ILE A 56 -9.76 9.18 34.85
CA ILE A 56 -11.15 9.00 35.26
C ILE A 56 -11.47 9.73 36.54
N PRO A 57 -10.76 9.51 37.68
CA PRO A 57 -11.10 10.18 38.94
C PRO A 57 -10.98 11.69 38.85
N HIS A 58 -10.02 12.21 38.08
CA HIS A 58 -9.73 13.63 38.05
C HIS A 58 -10.68 14.40 37.13
N ASN A 59 -10.77 13.95 35.86
CA ASN A 59 -11.49 14.71 34.85
C ASN A 59 -13.01 14.57 34.90
N TYR A 60 -13.53 13.47 35.44
CA TYR A 60 -14.98 13.28 35.59
C TYR A 60 -15.56 14.13 36.72
N LEU A 61 -14.75 14.55 37.69
CA LEU A 61 -15.17 15.47 38.78
C LEU A 61 -15.28 16.93 38.32
N TYR A 62 -14.60 17.32 37.24
CA TYR A 62 -14.56 18.71 36.74
C TYR A 62 -15.66 19.07 35.73
N GLY A 63 -16.59 18.18 35.48
CA GLY A 63 -17.74 18.42 34.63
C GLY A 63 -17.75 17.66 33.28
N PRO A 64 -18.78 17.88 32.46
CA PRO A 64 -19.01 17.04 31.26
C PRO A 64 -17.97 17.22 30.16
N ILE A 65 -17.40 18.42 30.01
CA ILE A 65 -16.42 18.70 28.93
C ILE A 65 -15.09 17.97 29.18
N PRO A 66 -14.44 18.06 30.37
CA PRO A 66 -13.26 17.27 30.67
C PRO A 66 -13.51 15.77 30.63
N ALA A 67 -14.67 15.31 31.09
CA ALA A 67 -15.05 13.90 31.02
C ALA A 67 -15.13 13.40 29.54
N LEU A 68 -15.78 14.16 28.65
CA LEU A 68 -15.88 13.82 27.25
C LEU A 68 -14.53 13.75 26.56
N THR A 69 -13.67 14.77 26.77
CA THR A 69 -12.33 14.81 26.15
C THR A 69 -11.46 13.66 26.61
N SER A 70 -11.52 13.29 27.89
CA SER A 70 -10.79 12.15 28.45
C SER A 70 -11.27 10.83 27.89
N THR A 71 -12.58 10.66 27.79
CA THR A 71 -13.18 9.45 27.19
C THR A 71 -12.76 9.31 25.73
N LEU A 72 -12.79 10.39 24.97
CA LEU A 72 -12.42 10.38 23.55
C LEU A 72 -10.94 10.06 23.35
N LEU A 73 -10.07 10.58 24.21
CA LEU A 73 -8.64 10.30 24.18
C LEU A 73 -8.37 8.82 24.55
N LEU A 74 -9.00 8.31 25.60
CA LEU A 74 -8.90 6.89 25.98
C LEU A 74 -9.42 5.97 24.87
N ALA A 75 -10.55 6.32 24.25
CA ALA A 75 -11.09 5.56 23.12
C ALA A 75 -10.15 5.56 21.93
N MET A 76 -9.50 6.70 21.62
CA MET A 76 -8.51 6.79 20.53
C MET A 76 -7.30 5.89 20.80
N VAL A 77 -6.77 5.88 22.01
CA VAL A 77 -5.63 5.03 22.39
C VAL A 77 -6.01 3.56 22.34
N LEU A 78 -7.19 3.20 22.84
CA LEU A 78 -7.70 1.83 22.75
C LEU A 78 -7.89 1.39 21.29
N PHE A 79 -8.38 2.28 20.44
CA PHE A 79 -8.54 2.01 19.00
C PHE A 79 -7.20 1.71 18.31
N ILE A 80 -6.11 2.40 18.70
CA ILE A 80 -4.76 2.10 18.22
C ILE A 80 -4.35 0.67 18.61
N GLY A 81 -4.57 0.28 19.87
CA GLY A 81 -4.28 -1.07 20.34
C GLY A 81 -5.04 -2.15 19.57
N ILE A 82 -6.36 -1.99 19.43
CA ILE A 82 -7.22 -2.95 18.72
C ILE A 82 -6.87 -3.00 17.22
N GLY A 83 -6.66 -1.85 16.59
CA GLY A 83 -6.25 -1.77 15.19
C GLY A 83 -4.91 -2.47 14.94
N SER A 84 -3.97 -2.35 15.87
CA SER A 84 -2.69 -3.04 15.81
C SER A 84 -2.84 -4.56 15.89
N ILE A 85 -3.72 -5.08 16.76
CA ILE A 85 -4.03 -6.52 16.82
C ILE A 85 -4.60 -7.00 15.48
N TRP A 86 -5.57 -6.26 14.94
CA TRP A 86 -6.15 -6.61 13.64
C TRP A 86 -5.09 -6.71 12.55
N GLN A 87 -4.18 -5.75 12.50
CA GLN A 87 -3.11 -5.74 11.50
C GLN A 87 -2.13 -6.89 11.67
N ILE A 88 -1.80 -7.28 12.93
CA ILE A 88 -0.99 -8.47 13.21
C ILE A 88 -1.67 -9.72 12.63
N ILE A 89 -2.98 -9.86 12.82
CA ILE A 89 -3.72 -11.02 12.31
C ILE A 89 -3.66 -11.06 10.76
N VAL A 90 -3.86 -9.93 10.11
CA VAL A 90 -3.80 -9.82 8.64
C VAL A 90 -2.41 -10.16 8.12
N ASP A 91 -1.36 -9.56 8.68
CA ASP A 91 0.03 -9.77 8.26
C ASP A 91 0.51 -11.20 8.55
N THR A 92 0.06 -11.79 9.66
CA THR A 92 0.36 -13.20 9.98
C THR A 92 -0.30 -14.15 8.97
N ARG A 93 -1.56 -13.90 8.59
CA ARG A 93 -2.24 -14.69 7.54
C ARG A 93 -1.52 -14.57 6.20
N ARG A 94 -1.05 -13.38 5.81
CA ARG A 94 -0.24 -13.17 4.62
C ARG A 94 1.07 -13.94 4.68
N LEU A 95 1.73 -13.97 5.85
CA LEU A 95 2.98 -14.69 6.03
C LEU A 95 2.81 -16.20 5.95
N LEU A 96 1.72 -16.74 6.53
CA LEU A 96 1.39 -18.16 6.46
C LEU A 96 1.03 -18.58 5.03
N GLY A 97 0.37 -17.71 4.27
CA GLY A 97 0.03 -17.93 2.87
C GLY A 97 1.04 -17.32 1.89
N ALA A 98 2.31 -17.15 2.28
CA ALA A 98 3.29 -16.42 1.46
C ALA A 98 3.43 -16.96 0.03
N ASP A 99 3.22 -18.26 -0.17
CA ASP A 99 3.29 -18.89 -1.50
C ASP A 99 2.10 -18.53 -2.41
N LYS A 100 1.01 -17.99 -1.82
CA LYS A 100 -0.13 -17.43 -2.53
C LYS A 100 -0.02 -15.91 -2.76
N HIS A 101 1.13 -15.32 -2.44
CA HIS A 101 1.38 -13.90 -2.61
C HIS A 101 2.64 -13.71 -3.47
N MET A 102 2.44 -13.53 -4.77
CA MET A 102 3.52 -13.33 -5.72
C MET A 102 3.07 -12.50 -6.90
N ILE A 103 4.03 -11.88 -7.56
CA ILE A 103 3.86 -11.19 -8.84
C ILE A 103 4.80 -11.85 -9.84
N VAL A 104 4.26 -12.20 -10.98
CA VAL A 104 5.01 -12.74 -12.11
C VAL A 104 4.86 -11.78 -13.28
N LEU A 105 5.98 -11.29 -13.78
CA LEU A 105 6.08 -10.47 -14.97
C LEU A 105 6.67 -11.35 -16.06
N THR A 106 5.97 -11.49 -17.15
CA THR A 106 6.48 -12.10 -18.38
C THR A 106 6.50 -11.04 -19.49
N PRO A 107 7.21 -11.25 -20.59
CA PRO A 107 7.16 -10.30 -21.70
C PRO A 107 5.74 -10.04 -22.23
N ASP A 108 4.87 -11.05 -22.14
CA ASP A 108 3.52 -11.00 -22.73
C ASP A 108 2.42 -10.71 -21.69
N GLU A 109 2.64 -11.05 -20.41
CA GLU A 109 1.58 -11.11 -19.42
C GLU A 109 2.05 -10.63 -18.04
N PHE A 110 1.16 -9.93 -17.36
CA PHE A 110 1.25 -9.59 -15.93
C PHE A 110 0.30 -10.49 -15.15
N VAL A 111 0.84 -11.23 -14.20
CA VAL A 111 0.05 -12.07 -13.29
C VAL A 111 0.41 -11.74 -11.85
N MET A 112 -0.59 -11.43 -11.06
CA MET A 112 -0.45 -11.22 -9.63
C MET A 112 -1.42 -12.11 -8.89
N GLN A 113 -0.92 -12.79 -7.89
CA GLN A 113 -1.75 -13.50 -6.92
C GLN A 113 -1.64 -12.85 -5.56
N ASP A 114 -2.79 -12.54 -4.96
CA ASP A 114 -2.92 -12.01 -3.60
C ASP A 114 -3.95 -12.86 -2.84
N GLY A 115 -3.47 -13.91 -2.19
CA GLY A 115 -4.29 -14.95 -1.58
C GLY A 115 -5.07 -15.75 -2.62
N GLU A 116 -6.40 -15.65 -2.58
CA GLU A 116 -7.30 -16.32 -3.55
C GLU A 116 -7.58 -15.45 -4.79
N LYS A 117 -7.21 -14.17 -4.75
CA LYS A 117 -7.43 -13.25 -5.85
C LYS A 117 -6.28 -13.32 -6.86
N ILE A 118 -6.61 -13.60 -8.11
CA ILE A 118 -5.69 -13.58 -9.23
C ILE A 118 -6.04 -12.41 -10.14
N ILE A 119 -5.05 -11.58 -10.44
CA ILE A 119 -5.13 -10.50 -11.43
C ILE A 119 -4.26 -10.92 -12.59
N HIS A 120 -4.85 -11.03 -13.77
CA HIS A 120 -4.17 -11.43 -15.00
C HIS A 120 -4.47 -10.42 -16.11
N VAL A 121 -3.43 -9.75 -16.61
CA VAL A 121 -3.55 -8.72 -17.63
C VAL A 121 -2.44 -8.90 -18.67
N PRO A 122 -2.76 -9.06 -19.95
CA PRO A 122 -1.76 -9.08 -21.03
C PRO A 122 -1.00 -7.74 -21.09
N MET A 123 0.32 -7.78 -21.30
CA MET A 123 1.16 -6.56 -21.35
C MET A 123 0.70 -5.57 -22.41
N ILE A 124 0.22 -6.05 -23.56
CA ILE A 124 -0.34 -5.21 -24.64
C ILE A 124 -1.54 -4.36 -24.17
N CYS A 125 -2.27 -4.83 -23.16
CA CYS A 125 -3.44 -4.15 -22.60
C CYS A 125 -3.10 -3.22 -21.44
N ILE A 126 -1.85 -3.20 -20.99
CA ILE A 126 -1.41 -2.34 -19.88
C ILE A 126 -1.01 -0.97 -20.43
N ARG A 127 -1.63 0.07 -19.87
CA ARG A 127 -1.31 1.46 -20.21
C ARG A 127 -1.10 2.28 -18.94
N HIS A 128 -0.30 3.35 -19.07
CA HIS A 128 -0.08 4.34 -18.02
C HIS A 128 0.40 3.73 -16.69
N VAL A 129 1.45 2.90 -16.77
CA VAL A 129 2.08 2.34 -15.57
C VAL A 129 2.69 3.46 -14.74
N THR A 130 2.26 3.59 -13.49
CA THR A 130 2.73 4.62 -12.57
C THR A 130 3.02 4.03 -11.20
N ALA A 131 4.20 4.32 -10.65
CA ALA A 131 4.46 4.09 -9.24
C ALA A 131 3.95 5.30 -8.45
N ARG A 132 2.84 5.14 -7.72
CA ARG A 132 2.23 6.24 -6.96
C ARG A 132 2.95 6.46 -5.63
N GLY A 133 3.29 7.68 -5.39
CA GLY A 133 3.96 8.21 -4.19
C GLY A 133 4.54 9.59 -4.47
N ILE A 134 5.00 9.84 -5.70
CA ILE A 134 5.49 11.14 -6.16
C ILE A 134 5.05 11.29 -7.61
N ILE A 135 4.28 12.32 -7.90
CA ILE A 135 4.02 12.74 -9.27
C ILE A 135 5.35 13.31 -9.79
N PRO A 136 5.97 12.72 -10.84
CA PRO A 136 7.12 13.34 -11.49
C PRO A 136 6.68 14.71 -12.01
N LEU A 137 7.43 15.76 -11.68
CA LEU A 137 7.12 17.13 -12.05
C LEU A 137 7.09 17.39 -13.57
N ASP A 138 7.58 16.45 -14.38
CA ASP A 138 7.85 16.68 -15.83
C ASP A 138 7.00 15.84 -16.80
N ARG A 139 5.94 15.19 -16.36
CA ARG A 139 5.04 14.52 -17.31
C ARG A 139 3.76 15.33 -17.49
N THR A 140 3.72 16.08 -18.59
CA THR A 140 2.45 16.53 -19.17
C THR A 140 1.59 15.29 -19.43
N PRO A 141 0.39 15.18 -18.83
CA PRO A 141 -0.50 14.07 -19.11
C PRO A 141 -0.81 14.05 -20.61
N PRO A 142 -0.80 12.87 -21.27
CA PRO A 142 -1.20 12.80 -22.66
C PRO A 142 -2.62 13.36 -22.77
N ARG A 143 -2.84 14.22 -23.78
CA ARG A 143 -4.13 14.84 -24.07
C ARG A 143 -5.20 13.75 -24.17
N GLY A 144 -6.15 13.74 -23.24
CA GLY A 144 -7.28 12.80 -23.22
C GLY A 144 -7.32 11.82 -22.03
N ALA A 145 -6.28 11.70 -21.23
CA ALA A 145 -6.36 10.94 -19.99
C ALA A 145 -7.08 11.79 -18.93
N VAL A 146 -8.29 11.43 -18.56
CA VAL A 146 -8.93 11.93 -17.35
C VAL A 146 -8.14 11.38 -16.16
N VAL A 147 -7.06 12.05 -15.82
CA VAL A 147 -6.30 11.75 -14.61
C VAL A 147 -7.20 12.18 -13.47
N SER A 148 -7.82 11.23 -12.79
CA SER A 148 -8.46 11.47 -11.51
C SER A 148 -7.37 11.91 -10.54
N ASN A 149 -7.10 13.21 -10.49
CA ASN A 149 -6.19 13.86 -9.55
C ASN A 149 -6.75 13.91 -8.12
N MET A 150 -7.75 13.09 -7.82
CA MET A 150 -8.19 12.93 -6.43
C MET A 150 -7.17 12.07 -5.69
N PRO A 151 -6.35 12.66 -4.80
CA PRO A 151 -5.60 11.86 -3.85
C PRO A 151 -6.62 11.08 -3.04
N HIS A 152 -6.47 9.76 -3.00
CA HIS A 152 -7.29 8.91 -2.15
C HIS A 152 -7.21 9.44 -0.73
N VAL A 153 -8.37 9.81 -0.18
CA VAL A 153 -8.55 10.35 1.18
C VAL A 153 -8.02 9.39 2.26
N GLY A 154 -7.75 8.13 1.90
CA GLY A 154 -7.25 7.11 2.82
C GLY A 154 -5.74 7.11 3.08
N ASP A 155 -4.93 7.78 2.26
CA ASP A 155 -3.46 7.65 2.37
C ASP A 155 -2.82 8.60 3.39
N ASN A 156 -3.55 9.56 3.93
CA ASN A 156 -3.03 10.48 4.96
C ASN A 156 -4.13 10.89 5.95
N LEU A 157 -4.13 10.24 7.10
CA LEU A 157 -4.97 10.64 8.25
C LEU A 157 -4.81 12.14 8.58
N SER A 158 -3.61 12.69 8.38
CA SER A 158 -3.33 14.11 8.54
C SER A 158 -4.02 15.00 7.48
N GLY A 159 -4.22 14.50 6.26
CA GLY A 159 -4.98 15.23 5.23
C GLY A 159 -6.48 15.23 5.50
N PHE A 160 -6.98 14.20 6.15
CA PHE A 160 -8.38 14.10 6.59
C PHE A 160 -8.68 15.02 7.78
N LEU A 161 -7.79 15.06 8.78
CA LEU A 161 -8.02 15.82 10.01
C LEU A 161 -7.76 17.33 9.89
N PHE A 162 -6.85 17.76 9.02
CA PHE A 162 -6.40 19.16 8.97
C PHE A 162 -6.71 19.90 7.67
N GLY A 163 -7.46 19.32 6.74
CA GLY A 163 -7.90 19.99 5.52
C GLY A 163 -6.76 20.56 4.66
N ARG A 164 -6.91 20.55 3.34
CA ARG A 164 -5.89 20.99 2.39
C ARG A 164 -5.58 22.51 2.39
N GLY A 165 -6.23 23.31 3.22
CA GLY A 165 -6.22 24.78 3.13
C GLY A 165 -5.42 25.52 4.20
N PHE A 166 -4.90 24.85 5.24
CA PHE A 166 -4.58 25.62 6.44
C PHE A 166 -3.15 26.21 6.57
N ILE A 167 -2.15 25.79 5.76
CA ILE A 167 -0.81 26.43 5.85
C ILE A 167 -0.07 26.35 4.48
N PRO A 168 -0.02 27.45 3.70
CA PRO A 168 0.65 27.48 2.38
C PRO A 168 2.18 27.33 2.44
N THR A 169 2.83 27.68 3.55
CA THR A 169 4.29 27.61 3.72
C THR A 169 4.83 26.21 4.06
N VAL A 170 3.98 25.29 4.52
CA VAL A 170 4.37 23.91 4.84
C VAL A 170 4.37 23.02 3.58
N SER A 171 3.77 23.48 2.48
CA SER A 171 3.62 22.67 1.27
C SER A 171 4.95 22.34 0.59
N GLN A 172 5.89 23.27 0.50
CA GLN A 172 7.19 23.02 -0.13
C GLN A 172 8.08 22.05 0.69
N TRP A 173 8.03 22.16 2.00
CA TRP A 173 8.78 21.27 2.88
C TRP A 173 8.18 19.84 2.91
N ARG A 174 6.85 19.71 2.84
CA ARG A 174 6.14 18.45 2.68
C ARG A 174 6.39 17.81 1.32
N ILE A 175 6.45 18.59 0.24
CA ILE A 175 6.79 18.08 -1.09
C ILE A 175 8.21 17.49 -1.09
N ARG A 176 9.20 18.16 -0.49
CA ARG A 176 10.56 17.62 -0.36
C ARG A 176 10.65 16.40 0.56
N ARG A 177 9.85 16.31 1.63
CA ARG A 177 9.78 15.10 2.46
C ARG A 177 9.06 13.96 1.75
N ARG A 178 7.97 14.22 1.02
CA ARG A 178 7.27 13.22 0.22
C ARG A 178 8.13 12.67 -0.91
N ALA A 179 9.05 13.47 -1.46
CA ALA A 179 10.02 13.01 -2.44
C ALA A 179 10.96 11.91 -1.91
N LYS A 180 11.07 11.75 -0.60
CA LYS A 180 11.90 10.73 0.07
C LYS A 180 11.13 9.44 0.41
N HIS A 181 9.81 9.43 0.34
CA HIS A 181 9.02 8.22 0.61
C HIS A 181 8.98 7.33 -0.63
N THR A 182 9.42 6.10 -0.46
CA THR A 182 9.27 5.05 -1.47
C THR A 182 7.78 4.89 -1.77
N PRO A 183 7.35 4.95 -3.06
CA PRO A 183 5.97 4.75 -3.39
C PRO A 183 5.50 3.36 -2.91
N SER A 184 4.31 3.28 -2.35
CA SER A 184 3.75 2.03 -1.81
C SER A 184 2.75 1.39 -2.76
N THR A 185 2.33 2.10 -3.79
CA THR A 185 1.30 1.66 -4.74
C THR A 185 1.80 1.68 -6.17
N LEU A 186 1.47 0.64 -6.91
CA LEU A 186 1.60 0.58 -8.36
C LEU A 186 0.20 0.70 -8.97
N GLY A 187 0.06 1.54 -9.98
CA GLY A 187 -1.19 1.70 -10.71
C GLY A 187 -0.96 1.59 -12.20
N PHE A 188 -1.89 0.96 -12.92
CA PHE A 188 -1.95 0.94 -14.37
C PHE A 188 -3.40 0.86 -14.85
N ILE A 189 -3.63 1.15 -16.12
CA ILE A 189 -4.95 1.04 -16.74
C ILE A 189 -4.99 -0.22 -17.60
N ASP A 190 -5.97 -1.09 -17.34
CA ASP A 190 -6.29 -2.21 -18.24
C ASP A 190 -7.18 -1.70 -19.38
N SER A 191 -6.64 -1.66 -20.60
CA SER A 191 -7.35 -1.13 -21.78
C SER A 191 -8.55 -1.99 -22.19
N ARG A 192 -8.65 -3.25 -21.72
CA ARG A 192 -9.81 -4.12 -21.99
C ARG A 192 -11.07 -3.67 -21.26
N THR A 193 -10.89 -3.26 -20.02
CA THR A 193 -11.99 -2.85 -19.13
C THR A 193 -12.08 -1.35 -18.95
N GLY A 194 -11.04 -0.60 -19.37
CA GLY A 194 -10.89 0.83 -19.09
C GLY A 194 -10.72 1.13 -17.60
N SER A 195 -10.62 0.10 -16.76
CA SER A 195 -10.52 0.26 -15.31
C SER A 195 -9.08 0.44 -14.85
N GLU A 196 -8.93 1.24 -13.80
CA GLU A 196 -7.65 1.40 -13.14
C GLU A 196 -7.40 0.23 -12.17
N VAL A 197 -6.28 -0.46 -12.36
CA VAL A 197 -5.81 -1.51 -11.45
C VAL A 197 -4.81 -0.88 -10.49
N ILE A 198 -5.15 -0.83 -9.20
CA ILE A 198 -4.28 -0.32 -8.15
C ILE A 198 -3.84 -1.47 -7.28
N ILE A 199 -2.53 -1.69 -7.23
CA ILE A 199 -1.91 -2.68 -6.37
C ILE A 199 -1.39 -1.95 -5.13
N LYS A 200 -2.06 -2.18 -3.99
CA LYS A 200 -1.65 -1.67 -2.69
C LYS A 200 -0.54 -2.56 -2.12
N ASP A 201 0.23 -1.98 -1.18
CA ASP A 201 1.30 -2.70 -0.46
C ASP A 201 2.36 -3.34 -1.38
N TYR A 202 2.56 -2.74 -2.54
CA TYR A 202 3.43 -3.26 -3.57
C TYR A 202 4.91 -3.32 -3.14
N ASN A 203 5.31 -2.48 -2.19
CA ASN A 203 6.62 -2.51 -1.56
C ASN A 203 6.94 -3.84 -0.86
N LEU A 204 5.93 -4.67 -0.60
CA LEU A 204 6.10 -6.02 -0.05
C LEU A 204 6.69 -7.01 -1.06
N TYR A 205 6.63 -6.71 -2.37
CA TYR A 205 7.16 -7.55 -3.44
C TYR A 205 8.48 -7.03 -4.02
N GLY A 206 8.87 -5.81 -3.71
CA GLY A 206 10.10 -5.21 -4.21
C GLY A 206 10.08 -3.68 -4.16
N ASP A 207 10.98 -3.05 -4.91
CA ASP A 207 10.94 -1.60 -5.12
C ASP A 207 9.92 -1.27 -6.22
N PRO A 208 8.85 -0.52 -5.89
CA PRO A 208 7.80 -0.17 -6.84
C PRO A 208 8.28 0.57 -8.08
N LYS A 209 9.36 1.36 -7.97
CA LYS A 209 9.94 2.07 -9.11
C LYS A 209 10.59 1.09 -10.09
N THR A 210 11.41 0.19 -9.58
CA THR A 210 12.08 -0.83 -10.40
C THR A 210 11.06 -1.66 -11.16
N ILE A 211 9.97 -2.03 -10.50
CA ILE A 211 8.95 -2.87 -11.12
C ILE A 211 8.12 -2.07 -12.12
N ALA A 212 7.80 -0.80 -11.83
CA ALA A 212 7.14 0.07 -12.80
C ALA A 212 7.99 0.27 -14.05
N THR A 213 9.31 0.43 -13.90
CA THR A 213 10.24 0.54 -15.03
C THR A 213 10.26 -0.74 -15.87
N LEU A 214 10.38 -1.90 -15.23
CA LEU A 214 10.30 -3.19 -15.93
C LEU A 214 9.00 -3.37 -16.70
N MET A 215 7.87 -3.02 -16.11
CA MET A 215 6.58 -3.06 -16.81
C MET A 215 6.53 -2.08 -17.99
N GLN A 216 7.11 -0.88 -17.85
CA GLN A 216 7.19 0.08 -18.94
C GLN A 216 8.07 -0.43 -20.08
N ASP A 217 9.19 -1.07 -19.76
CA ASP A 217 10.08 -1.65 -20.75
C ASP A 217 9.38 -2.77 -21.53
N TYR A 218 8.67 -3.67 -20.85
CA TYR A 218 7.90 -4.72 -21.53
C TYR A 218 6.75 -4.16 -22.36
N THR A 219 6.01 -3.17 -21.85
CA THR A 219 4.92 -2.56 -22.64
C THR A 219 5.44 -1.79 -23.85
N SER A 220 6.62 -1.19 -23.78
CA SER A 220 7.23 -0.49 -24.92
C SER A 220 7.74 -1.44 -25.98
N SER A 221 8.31 -2.59 -25.59
CA SER A 221 8.78 -3.61 -26.53
C SER A 221 7.63 -4.25 -27.32
N VAL A 222 6.50 -4.52 -26.66
CA VAL A 222 5.30 -5.08 -27.31
C VAL A 222 4.62 -4.06 -28.24
N SER A 223 4.73 -2.77 -27.99
CA SER A 223 4.10 -1.74 -28.85
C SER A 223 4.88 -1.44 -30.13
N GLN A 224 6.08 -1.99 -30.31
CA GLN A 224 6.93 -1.81 -31.50
C GLN A 224 6.79 -2.95 -32.52
N ILE A 225 6.04 -4.00 -32.22
CA ILE A 225 5.71 -5.10 -33.10
C ILE A 225 4.32 -4.87 -33.70
#